data_1df814dc881d6b1f92288c430ef5f236
#
_entry.id   1df814dc881d6b1f92288c430ef5f236
#
_cell.length_a   1.000
_cell.length_b   1.000
_cell.length_c   1.000
_cell.angle_alpha   90.00
_cell.angle_beta   90.00
_cell.angle_gamma   90.00
#
_symmetry.space_group_name_H-M   'P 1'
#
loop_
_entity.id
_entity.type
_entity.pdbx_description
1 polymer ?
#
loop_
_entity_poly.entity_id
_entity_poly.type
_entity_poly.pdbx_seq_one_letter_code
_entity_poly.pdbx_strand_id
1 'polypeptide(L)'
;SSTSGTEGSFTVLEVRNLTKVYDGKVRALDNVSFTVPDGQFLVVIGLSGSGKSTLLRCINRLVEPTSGQILWNGIDITAAPAEELRRIRRRIGMVFQHFNLVNRSSVLTNVLAGRLGYINPAFSLINRFPKEDIDKALQKLERVGIRDKAAVRADELSGGQQQRVGIARALMQDPDLILADEPVASLDPVLAHSIMTHLEQINKQDGIMVICSLHFLDLVQRYADHVIALNQGALVFEGKAKDIDDQRFKEIYGQEAERVGDAKH
;
A
#
# COMPACT_ATOMS: atom_id res chain seq x y z
N SER A 1 -29.40 17.62 -30.13
CA SER A 1 -29.31 16.54 -29.15
C SER A 1 -27.84 16.20 -28.89
N SER A 2 -27.29 16.86 -27.90
CA SER A 2 -25.92 16.65 -27.41
C SER A 2 -25.99 15.71 -26.20
N THR A 3 -25.56 14.49 -26.39
CA THR A 3 -25.32 13.53 -25.31
C THR A 3 -24.02 13.91 -24.61
N SER A 4 -24.14 14.60 -23.47
CA SER A 4 -23.05 14.74 -22.50
C SER A 4 -22.85 13.39 -21.80
N GLY A 5 -21.94 12.59 -22.33
CA GLY A 5 -21.41 11.44 -21.60
C GLY A 5 -20.61 11.95 -20.38
N THR A 6 -21.05 11.64 -19.19
CA THR A 6 -20.24 11.71 -17.98
C THR A 6 -19.04 10.77 -18.18
N GLU A 7 -17.90 11.34 -18.60
CA GLU A 7 -16.61 10.66 -18.50
C GLU A 7 -16.35 10.41 -17.01
N GLY A 8 -16.61 9.20 -16.55
CA GLY A 8 -16.15 8.73 -15.26
C GLY A 8 -14.63 8.86 -15.26
N SER A 9 -14.09 9.67 -14.38
CA SER A 9 -12.65 9.81 -14.18
C SER A 9 -12.11 8.47 -13.69
N PHE A 10 -11.63 7.64 -14.61
CA PHE A 10 -10.94 6.39 -14.27
C PHE A 10 -9.57 6.75 -13.72
N THR A 11 -9.36 6.50 -12.43
CA THR A 11 -8.05 6.63 -11.81
C THR A 11 -7.14 5.57 -12.40
N VAL A 12 -6.07 5.98 -13.05
CA VAL A 12 -5.06 5.08 -13.62
C VAL A 12 -3.70 5.46 -13.05
N LEU A 13 -2.98 4.47 -12.56
CA LEU A 13 -1.58 4.62 -12.20
C LEU A 13 -0.74 3.94 -13.28
N GLU A 14 0.15 4.71 -13.91
CA GLU A 14 1.10 4.19 -14.89
C GLU A 14 2.52 4.36 -14.37
N VAL A 15 3.29 3.30 -14.41
CA VAL A 15 4.73 3.31 -14.13
C VAL A 15 5.44 3.03 -15.45
N ARG A 16 6.37 3.92 -15.84
CA ARG A 16 7.07 3.87 -17.13
C ARG A 16 8.57 3.88 -16.92
N ASN A 17 9.23 2.80 -17.32
CA ASN A 17 10.70 2.65 -17.32
C ASN A 17 11.35 3.05 -15.99
N LEU A 18 10.70 2.72 -14.88
CA LEU A 18 11.12 3.14 -13.54
C LEU A 18 12.40 2.44 -13.14
N THR A 19 13.44 3.22 -12.83
CA THR A 19 14.74 2.72 -12.37
C THR A 19 15.14 3.42 -11.08
N LYS A 20 15.65 2.65 -10.12
CA LYS A 20 16.22 3.16 -8.88
C LYS A 20 17.57 2.53 -8.61
N VAL A 21 18.59 3.37 -8.52
CA VAL A 21 19.95 2.98 -8.12
C VAL A 21 20.32 3.71 -6.84
N TYR A 22 20.74 2.96 -5.81
CA TYR A 22 21.25 3.50 -4.56
C TYR A 22 22.76 3.60 -4.62
N ASP A 23 23.31 4.74 -4.20
CA ASP A 23 24.76 5.01 -4.09
C ASP A 23 25.55 4.66 -5.36
N GLY A 24 24.90 4.76 -6.53
CA GLY A 24 25.49 4.44 -7.84
C GLY A 24 25.86 2.97 -8.06
N LYS A 25 25.51 2.07 -7.11
CA LYS A 25 25.94 0.65 -7.14
C LYS A 25 24.82 -0.35 -7.08
N VAL A 26 23.83 -0.15 -6.20
CA VAL A 26 22.75 -1.10 -5.99
C VAL A 26 21.55 -0.70 -6.83
N ARG A 27 21.26 -1.46 -7.89
CA ARG A 27 20.08 -1.27 -8.74
C ARG A 27 18.90 -1.99 -8.10
N ALA A 28 18.08 -1.24 -7.38
CA ALA A 28 16.91 -1.77 -6.68
C ALA A 28 15.68 -1.92 -7.59
N LEU A 29 15.57 -1.08 -8.64
CA LEU A 29 14.58 -1.20 -9.72
C LEU A 29 15.29 -1.00 -11.06
N ASP A 30 14.93 -1.81 -12.05
CA ASP A 30 15.52 -1.81 -13.37
C ASP A 30 14.45 -1.81 -14.46
N ASN A 31 14.18 -0.62 -15.01
CA ASN A 31 13.30 -0.44 -16.16
C ASN A 31 11.90 -1.05 -15.97
N VAL A 32 11.28 -0.85 -14.81
CA VAL A 32 9.97 -1.41 -14.47
C VAL A 32 8.87 -0.59 -15.11
N SER A 33 7.95 -1.25 -15.84
CA SER A 33 6.78 -0.62 -16.47
C SER A 33 5.55 -1.49 -16.27
N PHE A 34 4.45 -0.89 -15.80
CA PHE A 34 3.13 -1.51 -15.67
C PHE A 34 2.05 -0.45 -15.50
N THR A 35 0.79 -0.87 -15.64
CA THR A 35 -0.38 0.00 -15.46
C THR A 35 -1.37 -0.64 -14.49
N VAL A 36 -1.93 0.16 -13.58
CA VAL A 36 -2.96 -0.25 -12.63
C VAL A 36 -4.25 0.50 -12.93
N PRO A 37 -5.28 -0.17 -13.44
CA PRO A 37 -6.61 0.43 -13.62
C PRO A 37 -7.25 0.82 -12.29
N ASP A 38 -8.23 1.71 -12.36
CA ASP A 38 -9.01 2.14 -11.20
C ASP A 38 -9.64 0.97 -10.45
N GLY A 39 -9.64 1.07 -9.13
CA GLY A 39 -10.25 0.08 -8.25
C GLY A 39 -9.61 -1.31 -8.26
N GLN A 40 -8.47 -1.50 -8.91
CA GLN A 40 -7.79 -2.80 -8.95
C GLN A 40 -7.06 -3.10 -7.63
N PHE A 41 -7.09 -4.37 -7.23
CA PHE A 41 -6.22 -4.91 -6.17
C PHE A 41 -4.98 -5.55 -6.83
N LEU A 42 -3.89 -4.79 -6.90
CA LEU A 42 -2.60 -5.26 -7.42
C LEU A 42 -1.74 -5.81 -6.29
N VAL A 43 -1.15 -6.98 -6.50
CA VAL A 43 -0.15 -7.53 -5.59
C VAL A 43 1.22 -7.58 -6.27
N VAL A 44 2.23 -7.11 -5.54
CA VAL A 44 3.64 -7.17 -5.94
C VAL A 44 4.32 -8.30 -5.18
N ILE A 45 4.84 -9.28 -5.91
CA ILE A 45 5.54 -10.44 -5.33
C ILE A 45 7.02 -10.46 -5.71
N GLY A 46 7.79 -11.29 -5.04
CA GLY A 46 9.22 -11.49 -5.25
C GLY A 46 9.97 -11.75 -3.96
N LEU A 47 11.20 -12.20 -4.05
CA LEU A 47 12.07 -12.44 -2.91
C LEU A 47 12.33 -11.16 -2.09
N SER A 48 12.82 -11.35 -0.86
CA SER A 48 13.38 -10.25 -0.08
C SER A 48 14.50 -9.56 -0.88
N GLY A 49 14.48 -8.22 -0.91
CA GLY A 49 15.43 -7.45 -1.70
C GLY A 49 15.17 -7.37 -3.20
N SER A 50 14.06 -7.94 -3.72
CA SER A 50 13.74 -7.87 -5.15
C SER A 50 13.28 -6.49 -5.65
N GLY A 51 13.07 -5.52 -4.74
CA GLY A 51 12.69 -4.14 -5.09
C GLY A 51 11.24 -3.76 -4.75
N LYS A 52 10.42 -4.65 -4.18
CA LYS A 52 9.00 -4.40 -3.87
C LYS A 52 8.78 -3.13 -3.04
N SER A 53 9.42 -3.04 -1.88
CA SER A 53 9.31 -1.86 -1.00
C SER A 53 9.83 -0.59 -1.65
N THR A 54 10.91 -0.70 -2.45
CA THR A 54 11.43 0.44 -3.22
C THR A 54 10.42 0.92 -4.25
N LEU A 55 9.74 0.00 -4.95
CA LEU A 55 8.69 0.34 -5.91
C LEU A 55 7.55 1.11 -5.24
N LEU A 56 6.99 0.58 -4.14
CA LEU A 56 5.91 1.25 -3.43
C LEU A 56 6.31 2.63 -2.93
N ARG A 57 7.54 2.77 -2.41
CA ARG A 57 8.08 4.05 -1.93
C ARG A 57 8.41 5.03 -3.05
N CYS A 58 8.70 4.57 -4.25
CA CYS A 58 8.83 5.43 -5.43
C CYS A 58 7.47 5.96 -5.89
N ILE A 59 6.40 5.17 -5.81
CA ILE A 59 5.05 5.58 -6.25
C ILE A 59 4.57 6.82 -5.49
N ASN A 60 4.82 6.93 -4.18
CA ASN A 60 4.49 8.12 -3.41
C ASN A 60 5.67 9.09 -3.21
N ARG A 61 6.79 8.87 -3.92
CA ARG A 61 8.04 9.63 -3.84
C ARG A 61 8.61 9.79 -2.42
N LEU A 62 8.41 8.80 -1.54
CA LEU A 62 9.22 8.68 -0.32
C LEU A 62 10.67 8.31 -0.66
N VAL A 63 10.85 7.66 -1.80
CA VAL A 63 12.14 7.42 -2.44
C VAL A 63 12.11 8.03 -3.83
N GLU A 64 13.06 8.92 -4.13
CA GLU A 64 13.17 9.52 -5.46
C GLU A 64 13.68 8.47 -6.45
N PRO A 65 12.99 8.22 -7.57
CA PRO A 65 13.50 7.36 -8.64
C PRO A 65 14.76 7.99 -9.29
N THR A 66 15.63 7.16 -9.83
CA THR A 66 16.79 7.62 -10.59
C THR A 66 16.40 8.06 -12.00
N SER A 67 15.46 7.33 -12.62
CA SER A 67 14.88 7.64 -13.93
C SER A 67 13.54 6.97 -14.10
N GLY A 68 12.84 7.30 -15.19
CA GLY A 68 11.50 6.84 -15.48
C GLY A 68 10.44 7.81 -14.99
N GLN A 69 9.17 7.42 -15.15
CA GLN A 69 8.02 8.26 -14.81
C GLN A 69 6.96 7.47 -14.06
N ILE A 70 6.27 8.14 -13.17
CA ILE A 70 5.07 7.65 -12.50
C ILE A 70 3.96 8.66 -12.78
N LEU A 71 2.94 8.23 -13.50
CA LEU A 71 1.80 9.05 -13.86
C LEU A 71 0.58 8.59 -13.07
N TRP A 72 -0.09 9.51 -12.42
CA TRP A 72 -1.37 9.25 -11.76
C TRP A 72 -2.43 10.19 -12.31
N ASN A 73 -3.43 9.61 -12.98
CA ASN A 73 -4.43 10.35 -13.74
C ASN A 73 -3.82 11.35 -14.73
N GLY A 74 -2.73 10.95 -15.39
CA GLY A 74 -1.98 11.80 -16.31
C GLY A 74 -1.05 12.84 -15.66
N ILE A 75 -1.06 12.97 -14.34
CA ILE A 75 -0.15 13.87 -13.60
C ILE A 75 1.17 13.13 -13.32
N ASP A 76 2.28 13.69 -13.75
CA ASP A 76 3.61 13.12 -13.50
C ASP A 76 4.03 13.37 -12.05
N ILE A 77 3.91 12.34 -11.21
CA ILE A 77 4.32 12.38 -9.80
C ILE A 77 5.84 12.63 -9.69
N THR A 78 6.64 12.09 -10.62
CA THR A 78 8.10 12.18 -10.56
C THR A 78 8.61 13.59 -10.81
N ALA A 79 7.91 14.37 -11.60
CA ALA A 79 8.24 15.76 -11.92
C ALA A 79 7.47 16.79 -11.07
N ALA A 80 6.49 16.36 -10.27
CA ALA A 80 5.61 17.25 -9.52
C ALA A 80 6.38 18.13 -8.53
N PRO A 81 6.14 19.45 -8.50
CA PRO A 81 6.72 20.35 -7.51
C PRO A 81 6.18 20.02 -6.10
N ALA A 82 6.87 20.49 -5.07
CA ALA A 82 6.64 20.10 -3.68
C ALA A 82 5.18 20.32 -3.20
N GLU A 83 4.51 21.37 -3.66
CA GLU A 83 3.12 21.64 -3.29
C GLU A 83 2.16 20.64 -3.95
N GLU A 84 2.33 20.38 -5.23
CA GLU A 84 1.52 19.41 -5.95
C GLU A 84 1.76 17.99 -5.41
N LEU A 85 3.02 17.61 -5.15
CA LEU A 85 3.37 16.34 -4.52
C LEU A 85 2.68 16.18 -3.14
N ARG A 86 2.59 17.25 -2.35
CA ARG A 86 1.83 17.21 -1.09
C ARG A 86 0.34 16.94 -1.32
N ARG A 87 -0.28 17.54 -2.34
CA ARG A 87 -1.68 17.27 -2.70
C ARG A 87 -1.88 15.82 -3.14
N ILE A 88 -0.98 15.30 -3.98
CA ILE A 88 -1.01 13.91 -4.42
C ILE A 88 -0.88 12.95 -3.23
N ARG A 89 0.11 13.16 -2.35
CA ARG A 89 0.34 12.32 -1.17
C ARG A 89 -0.84 12.28 -0.18
N ARG A 90 -1.66 13.32 -0.12
CA ARG A 90 -2.90 13.31 0.68
C ARG A 90 -3.91 12.27 0.18
N ARG A 91 -3.85 11.91 -1.11
CA ARG A 91 -4.73 10.94 -1.74
C ARG A 91 -4.13 9.53 -1.79
N ILE A 92 -2.92 9.35 -1.25
CA ILE A 92 -2.24 8.06 -1.16
C ILE A 92 -2.07 7.69 0.31
N GLY A 93 -2.79 6.66 0.77
CA GLY A 93 -2.59 6.08 2.10
C GLY A 93 -1.43 5.11 2.09
N MET A 94 -0.62 5.10 3.15
CA MET A 94 0.49 4.16 3.29
C MET A 94 0.32 3.30 4.54
N VAL A 95 0.36 1.99 4.34
CA VAL A 95 0.38 0.97 5.40
C VAL A 95 1.75 0.31 5.41
N PHE A 96 2.44 0.35 6.54
CA PHE A 96 3.83 -0.08 6.68
C PHE A 96 3.94 -1.43 7.38
N GLN A 97 4.99 -2.18 7.07
CA GLN A 97 5.33 -3.45 7.73
C GLN A 97 5.54 -3.29 9.25
N HIS A 98 6.22 -2.23 9.68
CA HIS A 98 6.53 -1.96 11.09
C HIS A 98 5.54 -0.99 11.75
N PHE A 99 4.29 -0.94 11.27
CA PHE A 99 3.18 -0.13 11.76
C PHE A 99 3.46 1.39 11.81
N ASN A 100 4.67 1.82 12.16
CA ASN A 100 5.11 3.21 12.30
C ASN A 100 4.15 4.04 13.17
N LEU A 101 3.74 3.48 14.30
CA LEU A 101 2.89 4.14 15.27
C LEU A 101 3.75 4.89 16.31
N VAL A 102 3.21 5.97 16.85
CA VAL A 102 3.77 6.64 18.02
C VAL A 102 3.38 5.81 19.25
N ASN A 103 4.31 5.01 19.75
CA ASN A 103 4.07 3.96 20.75
C ASN A 103 3.36 4.48 22.01
N ARG A 104 3.80 5.62 22.56
CA ARG A 104 3.26 6.20 23.80
C ARG A 104 2.01 7.04 23.62
N SER A 105 1.52 7.19 22.39
CA SER A 105 0.29 7.90 22.08
C SER A 105 -0.90 6.94 22.01
N SER A 106 -2.11 7.46 22.21
CA SER A 106 -3.33 6.67 22.07
C SER A 106 -3.53 6.22 20.61
N VAL A 107 -4.31 5.16 20.45
CA VAL A 107 -4.79 4.69 19.14
C VAL A 107 -5.46 5.82 18.36
N LEU A 108 -6.36 6.56 19.01
CA LEU A 108 -7.06 7.70 18.41
C LEU A 108 -6.09 8.76 17.89
N THR A 109 -5.08 9.14 18.68
CA THR A 109 -4.06 10.11 18.28
C THR A 109 -3.26 9.62 17.06
N ASN A 110 -2.91 8.34 17.03
CA ASN A 110 -2.22 7.73 15.88
C ASN A 110 -3.06 7.78 14.61
N VAL A 111 -4.37 7.52 14.69
CA VAL A 111 -5.27 7.61 13.54
C VAL A 111 -5.44 9.06 13.08
N LEU A 112 -5.63 9.99 14.02
CA LEU A 112 -5.74 11.43 13.73
C LEU A 112 -4.49 11.99 13.04
N ALA A 113 -3.31 11.40 13.25
CA ALA A 113 -2.09 11.78 12.55
C ALA A 113 -2.22 11.66 11.02
N GLY A 114 -3.11 10.81 10.50
CA GLY A 114 -3.44 10.74 9.07
C GLY A 114 -4.03 12.04 8.51
N ARG A 115 -4.59 12.93 9.36
CA ARG A 115 -5.14 14.23 8.95
C ARG A 115 -4.12 15.38 8.98
N LEU A 116 -2.91 15.16 9.48
CA LEU A 116 -1.92 16.24 9.63
C LEU A 116 -1.57 16.97 8.31
N GLY A 117 -1.72 16.28 7.17
CA GLY A 117 -1.57 16.89 5.87
C GLY A 117 -2.67 17.92 5.49
N TYR A 118 -3.79 17.94 6.21
CA TYR A 118 -4.98 18.77 5.93
C TYR A 118 -5.21 19.87 6.96
N ILE A 119 -4.56 19.80 8.11
CA ILE A 119 -4.77 20.71 9.25
C ILE A 119 -3.68 21.77 9.27
N ASN A 120 -4.04 22.97 9.75
CA ASN A 120 -3.05 24.00 10.02
C ASN A 120 -2.02 23.49 11.05
N PRO A 121 -0.71 23.57 10.77
CA PRO A 121 0.35 23.08 11.67
C PRO A 121 0.23 23.59 13.12
N ALA A 122 -0.34 24.77 13.33
CA ALA A 122 -0.55 25.33 14.66
C ALA A 122 -1.49 24.48 15.54
N PHE A 123 -2.52 23.84 14.95
CA PHE A 123 -3.43 22.96 15.69
C PHE A 123 -2.80 21.61 16.04
N SER A 124 -1.86 21.14 15.22
CA SER A 124 -1.16 19.87 15.49
C SER A 124 -0.20 20.00 16.69
N LEU A 125 0.39 21.18 16.90
CA LEU A 125 1.29 21.45 18.03
C LEU A 125 0.60 21.40 19.40
N ILE A 126 -0.71 21.68 19.46
CA ILE A 126 -1.49 21.67 20.71
C ILE A 126 -2.36 20.44 20.89
N ASN A 127 -2.18 19.40 20.04
CA ASN A 127 -2.97 18.15 20.06
C ASN A 127 -4.51 18.37 20.07
N ARG A 128 -4.97 19.49 19.51
CA ARG A 128 -6.40 19.81 19.38
C ARG A 128 -6.86 19.55 17.96
N PHE A 129 -7.58 18.45 17.77
CA PHE A 129 -8.23 18.13 16.51
C PHE A 129 -9.68 18.60 16.52
N PRO A 130 -10.23 19.06 15.36
CA PRO A 130 -11.65 19.35 15.22
C PRO A 130 -12.49 18.13 15.61
N LYS A 131 -13.67 18.37 16.18
CA LYS A 131 -14.60 17.29 16.56
C LYS A 131 -14.95 16.39 15.38
N GLU A 132 -15.12 16.95 14.19
CA GLU A 132 -15.37 16.22 12.95
C GLU A 132 -14.26 15.22 12.61
N ASP A 133 -12.99 15.58 12.82
CA ASP A 133 -11.87 14.67 12.61
C ASP A 133 -11.82 13.57 13.66
N ILE A 134 -12.19 13.87 14.91
CA ILE A 134 -12.29 12.86 15.98
C ILE A 134 -13.40 11.86 15.64
N ASP A 135 -14.59 12.34 15.28
CA ASP A 135 -15.72 11.49 14.92
C ASP A 135 -15.37 10.60 13.70
N LYS A 136 -14.68 11.17 12.70
CA LYS A 136 -14.18 10.46 11.55
C LYS A 136 -13.15 9.39 11.94
N ALA A 137 -12.21 9.70 12.81
CA ALA A 137 -11.20 8.75 13.28
C ALA A 137 -11.86 7.55 14.00
N LEU A 138 -12.89 7.81 14.84
CA LEU A 138 -13.66 6.76 15.50
C LEU A 138 -14.40 5.88 14.49
N GLN A 139 -14.96 6.45 13.42
CA GLN A 139 -15.57 5.68 12.33
C GLN A 139 -14.55 4.80 11.59
N LYS A 140 -13.33 5.33 11.32
CA LYS A 140 -12.27 4.53 10.69
C LYS A 140 -11.80 3.40 11.60
N LEU A 141 -11.71 3.62 12.92
CA LEU A 141 -11.42 2.57 13.91
C LEU A 141 -12.53 1.51 13.98
N GLU A 142 -13.79 1.92 13.87
CA GLU A 142 -14.93 0.98 13.78
C GLU A 142 -14.86 0.13 12.51
N ARG A 143 -14.50 0.75 11.36
CA ARG A 143 -14.32 0.07 10.07
C ARG A 143 -13.32 -1.09 10.14
N VAL A 144 -12.28 -0.95 10.95
CA VAL A 144 -11.25 -1.99 11.16
C VAL A 144 -11.45 -2.80 12.46
N GLY A 145 -12.57 -2.60 13.16
CA GLY A 145 -13.02 -3.42 14.29
C GLY A 145 -12.23 -3.22 15.58
N ILE A 146 -11.70 -2.01 15.86
CA ILE A 146 -10.95 -1.72 17.10
C ILE A 146 -11.32 -0.37 17.72
N ARG A 147 -12.55 0.10 17.54
CA ARG A 147 -13.04 1.36 18.13
C ARG A 147 -12.94 1.37 19.65
N ASP A 148 -13.20 0.23 20.29
CA ASP A 148 -13.10 0.04 21.75
C ASP A 148 -11.70 0.32 22.30
N LYS A 149 -10.66 0.27 21.46
CA LYS A 149 -9.26 0.55 21.81
C LYS A 149 -8.83 2.00 21.58
N ALA A 150 -9.74 2.92 21.20
CA ALA A 150 -9.39 4.28 20.82
C ALA A 150 -8.55 5.04 21.86
N ALA A 151 -8.82 4.83 23.16
CA ALA A 151 -8.08 5.46 24.26
C ALA A 151 -6.82 4.70 24.73
N VAL A 152 -6.62 3.46 24.25
CA VAL A 152 -5.49 2.60 24.62
C VAL A 152 -4.22 3.12 23.95
N ARG A 153 -3.06 2.95 24.58
CA ARG A 153 -1.77 3.28 23.98
C ARG A 153 -1.39 2.28 22.90
N ALA A 154 -0.73 2.74 21.85
CA ALA A 154 -0.36 1.90 20.72
C ALA A 154 0.59 0.75 21.12
N ASP A 155 1.49 0.95 22.09
CA ASP A 155 2.42 -0.06 22.58
C ASP A 155 1.78 -1.16 23.44
N GLU A 156 0.52 -0.99 23.84
CA GLU A 156 -0.26 -2.01 24.58
C GLU A 156 -1.05 -2.94 23.65
N LEU A 157 -1.02 -2.70 22.34
CA LEU A 157 -1.75 -3.47 21.33
C LEU A 157 -0.94 -4.67 20.82
N SER A 158 -1.65 -5.74 20.43
CA SER A 158 -1.05 -6.82 19.63
C SER A 158 -0.64 -6.33 18.23
N GLY A 159 0.26 -7.06 17.54
CA GLY A 159 0.71 -6.71 16.20
C GLY A 159 -0.44 -6.55 15.19
N GLY A 160 -1.42 -7.46 15.21
CA GLY A 160 -2.61 -7.35 14.35
C GLY A 160 -3.48 -6.12 14.66
N GLN A 161 -3.61 -5.76 15.94
CA GLN A 161 -4.31 -4.53 16.35
C GLN A 161 -3.53 -3.28 15.91
N GLN A 162 -2.21 -3.26 16.06
CA GLN A 162 -1.35 -2.16 15.58
C GLN A 162 -1.47 -1.98 14.07
N GLN A 163 -1.54 -3.08 13.32
CA GLN A 163 -1.73 -3.03 11.87
C GLN A 163 -3.09 -2.44 11.47
N ARG A 164 -4.16 -2.80 12.20
CA ARG A 164 -5.48 -2.19 11.99
C ARG A 164 -5.48 -0.68 12.26
N VAL A 165 -4.74 -0.23 13.28
CA VAL A 165 -4.52 1.22 13.51
C VAL A 165 -3.82 1.86 12.32
N GLY A 166 -2.80 1.21 11.76
CA GLY A 166 -2.10 1.67 10.56
C GLY A 166 -3.03 1.83 9.35
N ILE A 167 -3.94 0.88 9.14
CA ILE A 167 -4.97 0.95 8.10
C ILE A 167 -5.95 2.09 8.37
N ALA A 168 -6.48 2.21 9.59
CA ALA A 168 -7.39 3.30 9.97
C ALA A 168 -6.75 4.67 9.76
N ARG A 169 -5.46 4.83 10.10
CA ARG A 169 -4.67 6.04 9.84
C ARG A 169 -4.58 6.36 8.36
N ALA A 170 -4.32 5.37 7.51
CA ALA A 170 -4.29 5.54 6.06
C ALA A 170 -5.66 6.01 5.52
N LEU A 171 -6.75 5.44 6.03
CA LEU A 171 -8.13 5.80 5.65
C LEU A 171 -8.54 7.21 6.09
N MET A 172 -7.87 7.82 7.08
CA MET A 172 -8.15 9.20 7.49
C MET A 172 -7.89 10.23 6.40
N GLN A 173 -7.06 9.89 5.42
CA GLN A 173 -6.74 10.76 4.29
C GLN A 173 -7.82 10.78 3.22
N ASP A 174 -8.87 9.93 3.30
CA ASP A 174 -9.81 9.63 2.22
C ASP A 174 -9.06 9.33 0.91
N PRO A 175 -8.19 8.29 0.92
CA PRO A 175 -7.31 8.03 -0.20
C PRO A 175 -8.04 7.44 -1.40
N ASP A 176 -7.49 7.67 -2.61
CA ASP A 176 -7.88 6.93 -3.81
C ASP A 176 -7.02 5.70 -4.02
N LEU A 177 -5.82 5.69 -3.41
CA LEU A 177 -4.84 4.62 -3.48
C LEU A 177 -4.31 4.29 -2.09
N ILE A 178 -4.26 3.00 -1.75
CA ILE A 178 -3.53 2.49 -0.60
C ILE A 178 -2.32 1.70 -1.08
N LEU A 179 -1.14 2.07 -0.59
CA LEU A 179 0.11 1.33 -0.72
C LEU A 179 0.34 0.56 0.56
N ALA A 180 0.37 -0.78 0.51
CA ALA A 180 0.60 -1.64 1.66
C ALA A 180 1.92 -2.40 1.49
N ASP A 181 2.95 -1.98 2.23
CA ASP A 181 4.28 -2.55 2.17
C ASP A 181 4.41 -3.69 3.19
N GLU A 182 4.29 -4.94 2.72
CA GLU A 182 4.36 -6.17 3.51
C GLU A 182 3.47 -6.14 4.78
N PRO A 183 2.17 -5.82 4.64
CA PRO A 183 1.31 -5.50 5.79
C PRO A 183 1.06 -6.66 6.74
N VAL A 184 1.45 -7.89 6.37
CA VAL A 184 1.19 -9.13 7.12
C VAL A 184 2.45 -9.92 7.46
N ALA A 185 3.65 -9.42 7.13
CA ALA A 185 4.91 -10.17 7.26
C ALA A 185 5.25 -10.63 8.69
N SER A 186 4.75 -9.91 9.70
CA SER A 186 5.03 -10.21 11.12
C SER A 186 3.84 -10.82 11.85
N LEU A 187 2.80 -11.28 11.12
CA LEU A 187 1.56 -11.78 11.69
C LEU A 187 1.42 -13.28 11.47
N ASP A 188 0.73 -13.95 12.38
CA ASP A 188 0.31 -15.33 12.17
C ASP A 188 -0.73 -15.43 11.04
N PRO A 189 -0.95 -16.63 10.45
CA PRO A 189 -1.83 -16.80 9.30
C PRO A 189 -3.26 -16.30 9.51
N VAL A 190 -3.83 -16.45 10.71
CA VAL A 190 -5.21 -16.02 11.00
C VAL A 190 -5.31 -14.50 11.01
N LEU A 191 -4.37 -13.82 11.65
CA LEU A 191 -4.28 -12.37 11.66
C LEU A 191 -3.95 -11.82 10.27
N ALA A 192 -3.07 -12.48 9.52
CA ALA A 192 -2.74 -12.11 8.14
C ALA A 192 -3.99 -12.10 7.25
N HIS A 193 -4.80 -13.17 7.29
CA HIS A 193 -6.08 -13.21 6.58
C HIS A 193 -7.04 -12.11 7.02
N SER A 194 -7.12 -11.81 8.32
CA SER A 194 -7.97 -10.73 8.83
C SER A 194 -7.55 -9.36 8.28
N ILE A 195 -6.25 -9.06 8.25
CA ILE A 195 -5.74 -7.81 7.68
C ILE A 195 -6.00 -7.73 6.18
N MET A 196 -5.75 -8.79 5.44
CA MET A 196 -6.02 -8.84 3.99
C MET A 196 -7.50 -8.68 3.68
N THR A 197 -8.39 -9.24 4.51
CA THR A 197 -9.85 -9.05 4.37
C THR A 197 -10.25 -7.58 4.55
N HIS A 198 -9.64 -6.85 5.49
CA HIS A 198 -9.89 -5.41 5.61
C HIS A 198 -9.46 -4.65 4.36
N LEU A 199 -8.27 -4.96 3.79
CA LEU A 199 -7.80 -4.33 2.55
C LEU A 199 -8.71 -4.69 1.36
N GLU A 200 -9.18 -5.94 1.26
CA GLU A 200 -10.14 -6.37 0.23
C GLU A 200 -11.47 -5.61 0.35
N GLN A 201 -12.00 -5.47 1.56
CA GLN A 201 -13.23 -4.72 1.80
C GLN A 201 -13.09 -3.24 1.41
N ILE A 202 -11.98 -2.61 1.75
CA ILE A 202 -11.67 -1.23 1.35
C ILE A 202 -11.63 -1.12 -0.18
N ASN A 203 -10.98 -2.07 -0.85
CA ASN A 203 -10.93 -2.09 -2.30
C ASN A 203 -12.31 -2.30 -2.94
N LYS A 204 -13.04 -3.36 -2.54
CA LYS A 204 -14.28 -3.77 -3.21
C LYS A 204 -15.50 -2.92 -2.83
N GLN A 205 -15.58 -2.42 -1.59
CA GLN A 205 -16.73 -1.64 -1.12
C GLN A 205 -16.55 -0.15 -1.31
N ASP A 206 -15.32 0.36 -1.11
CA ASP A 206 -15.04 1.80 -1.20
C ASP A 206 -14.44 2.19 -2.56
N GLY A 207 -14.13 1.21 -3.44
CA GLY A 207 -13.55 1.45 -4.77
C GLY A 207 -12.10 1.95 -4.74
N ILE A 208 -11.43 1.87 -3.59
CA ILE A 208 -10.07 2.37 -3.43
C ILE A 208 -9.09 1.39 -4.08
N MET A 209 -8.21 1.87 -4.95
CA MET A 209 -7.12 1.10 -5.51
C MET A 209 -6.19 0.63 -4.40
N VAL A 210 -5.75 -0.63 -4.44
CA VAL A 210 -4.78 -1.18 -3.48
C VAL A 210 -3.58 -1.75 -4.24
N ILE A 211 -2.38 -1.35 -3.84
CA ILE A 211 -1.13 -1.99 -4.26
C ILE A 211 -0.45 -2.54 -3.02
N CYS A 212 -0.33 -3.86 -2.95
CA CYS A 212 0.14 -4.56 -1.77
C CYS A 212 1.35 -5.44 -2.11
N SER A 213 2.46 -5.33 -1.37
CA SER A 213 3.54 -6.30 -1.49
C SER A 213 3.32 -7.48 -0.56
N LEU A 214 3.48 -8.69 -1.07
CA LEU A 214 3.29 -9.93 -0.32
C LEU A 214 4.40 -10.95 -0.62
N HIS A 215 4.63 -11.87 0.32
CA HIS A 215 5.53 -13.01 0.16
C HIS A 215 4.78 -14.36 0.09
N PHE A 216 3.55 -14.42 0.60
CA PHE A 216 2.78 -15.67 0.74
C PHE A 216 1.87 -15.89 -0.47
N LEU A 217 2.16 -16.92 -1.26
CA LEU A 217 1.46 -17.19 -2.52
C LEU A 217 -0.04 -17.51 -2.32
N ASP A 218 -0.41 -18.16 -1.22
CA ASP A 218 -1.80 -18.45 -0.86
C ASP A 218 -2.63 -17.16 -0.67
N LEU A 219 -2.07 -16.16 0.00
CA LEU A 219 -2.70 -14.85 0.13
C LEU A 219 -2.80 -14.14 -1.24
N VAL A 220 -1.76 -14.25 -2.07
CA VAL A 220 -1.77 -13.70 -3.43
C VAL A 220 -2.91 -14.29 -4.24
N GLN A 221 -3.04 -15.62 -4.24
CA GLN A 221 -4.09 -16.34 -4.98
C GLN A 221 -5.50 -16.00 -4.49
N ARG A 222 -5.64 -15.72 -3.18
CA ARG A 222 -6.95 -15.43 -2.59
C ARG A 222 -7.41 -13.99 -2.80
N TYR A 223 -6.50 -13.00 -2.77
CA TYR A 223 -6.86 -11.59 -2.69
C TYR A 223 -6.53 -10.77 -3.94
N ALA A 224 -5.55 -11.16 -4.76
CA ALA A 224 -5.10 -10.37 -5.90
C ALA A 224 -6.04 -10.45 -7.10
N ASP A 225 -6.45 -9.30 -7.64
CA ASP A 225 -7.06 -9.24 -8.98
C ASP A 225 -5.98 -9.38 -10.06
N HIS A 226 -4.81 -8.80 -9.81
CA HIS A 226 -3.65 -8.78 -10.71
C HIS A 226 -2.36 -8.88 -9.92
N VAL A 227 -1.34 -9.47 -10.51
CA VAL A 227 -0.05 -9.72 -9.88
C VAL A 227 1.06 -9.23 -10.79
N ILE A 228 2.03 -8.54 -10.21
CA ILE A 228 3.33 -8.32 -10.82
C ILE A 228 4.41 -8.97 -9.97
N ALA A 229 5.44 -9.52 -10.60
CA ALA A 229 6.56 -10.13 -9.90
C ALA A 229 7.87 -9.43 -10.24
N LEU A 230 8.64 -9.14 -9.19
CA LEU A 230 9.97 -8.57 -9.30
C LEU A 230 11.04 -9.61 -8.94
N ASN A 231 12.10 -9.67 -9.75
CA ASN A 231 13.32 -10.39 -9.43
C ASN A 231 14.51 -9.49 -9.73
N GLN A 232 15.38 -9.27 -8.74
CA GLN A 232 16.55 -8.40 -8.84
C GLN A 232 16.25 -7.02 -9.45
N GLY A 233 15.11 -6.42 -9.05
CA GLY A 233 14.67 -5.12 -9.51
C GLY A 233 13.95 -5.09 -10.86
N ALA A 234 13.95 -6.18 -11.61
CA ALA A 234 13.26 -6.28 -12.90
C ALA A 234 11.89 -6.92 -12.78
N LEU A 235 10.93 -6.48 -13.63
CA LEU A 235 9.63 -7.11 -13.75
C LEU A 235 9.77 -8.39 -14.58
N VAL A 236 9.48 -9.54 -13.96
CA VAL A 236 9.62 -10.87 -14.59
C VAL A 236 8.28 -11.55 -14.88
N PHE A 237 7.20 -11.07 -14.29
CA PHE A 237 5.85 -11.57 -14.52
C PHE A 237 4.82 -10.45 -14.33
N GLU A 238 3.78 -10.49 -15.16
CA GLU A 238 2.56 -9.69 -15.01
C GLU A 238 1.36 -10.52 -15.46
N GLY A 239 0.33 -10.64 -14.64
CA GLY A 239 -0.85 -11.45 -14.95
C GLY A 239 -1.71 -11.78 -13.73
N LYS A 240 -2.48 -12.86 -13.82
CA LYS A 240 -3.28 -13.34 -12.68
C LYS A 240 -2.49 -14.34 -11.85
N ALA A 241 -2.79 -14.41 -10.56
CA ALA A 241 -2.10 -15.34 -9.64
C ALA A 241 -2.19 -16.81 -10.07
N LYS A 242 -3.31 -17.22 -10.69
CA LYS A 242 -3.51 -18.58 -11.22
C LYS A 242 -2.61 -18.93 -12.41
N ASP A 243 -2.05 -17.92 -13.08
CA ASP A 243 -1.19 -18.10 -14.25
C ASP A 243 0.29 -18.30 -13.87
N ILE A 244 0.59 -18.30 -12.56
CA ILE A 244 1.92 -18.60 -12.03
C ILE A 244 2.09 -20.13 -11.97
N ASP A 245 2.65 -20.69 -13.01
CA ASP A 245 3.07 -22.10 -13.07
C ASP A 245 4.39 -22.35 -12.34
N ASP A 246 4.88 -23.59 -12.34
CA ASP A 246 6.11 -23.96 -11.62
C ASP A 246 7.36 -23.31 -12.23
N GLN A 247 7.36 -23.09 -13.55
CA GLN A 247 8.46 -22.40 -14.20
C GLN A 247 8.50 -20.93 -13.77
N ARG A 248 7.36 -20.24 -13.82
CA ARG A 248 7.23 -18.84 -13.36
C ARG A 248 7.55 -18.69 -11.88
N PHE A 249 7.10 -19.65 -11.06
CA PHE A 249 7.43 -19.67 -9.64
C PHE A 249 8.95 -19.68 -9.41
N LYS A 250 9.69 -20.53 -10.14
CA LYS A 250 11.16 -20.59 -10.07
C LYS A 250 11.85 -19.35 -10.63
N GLU A 251 11.29 -18.70 -11.66
CA GLU A 251 11.78 -17.42 -12.16
C GLU A 251 11.63 -16.30 -11.12
N ILE A 252 10.53 -16.32 -10.35
CA ILE A 252 10.22 -15.31 -9.34
C ILE A 252 11.03 -15.52 -8.05
N TYR A 253 11.08 -16.78 -7.55
CA TYR A 253 11.60 -17.11 -6.23
C TYR A 253 12.96 -17.84 -6.24
N GLY A 254 13.50 -18.15 -7.42
CA GLY A 254 14.75 -18.86 -7.61
C GLY A 254 14.59 -20.34 -7.94
N GLN A 255 15.60 -20.93 -8.56
CA GLN A 255 15.57 -22.29 -9.10
C GLN A 255 15.39 -23.39 -8.01
N GLU A 256 15.84 -23.11 -6.80
CA GLU A 256 15.75 -24.04 -5.66
C GLU A 256 14.49 -23.84 -4.82
N ALA A 257 13.63 -22.87 -5.18
CA ALA A 257 12.41 -22.62 -4.43
C ALA A 257 11.39 -23.74 -4.62
N GLU A 258 10.85 -24.23 -3.52
CA GLU A 258 9.74 -25.18 -3.48
C GLU A 258 8.47 -24.49 -2.98
N ARG A 259 7.30 -24.85 -3.54
CA ARG A 259 6.03 -24.36 -3.03
C ARG A 259 5.75 -25.00 -1.66
N VAL A 260 5.35 -24.19 -0.70
CA VAL A 260 4.90 -24.68 0.61
C VAL A 260 3.62 -25.50 0.38
N GLY A 261 3.72 -26.82 0.43
CA GLY A 261 2.65 -27.77 0.08
C GLY A 261 3.16 -28.96 -0.71
N ASP A 262 4.30 -28.84 -1.39
CA ASP A 262 4.95 -29.93 -2.12
C ASP A 262 5.97 -30.70 -1.23
N ALA A 263 6.19 -30.28 0.00
CA ALA A 263 6.95 -31.05 0.98
C ALA A 263 6.16 -32.34 1.26
N LYS A 264 6.51 -33.40 0.54
CA LYS A 264 6.01 -34.74 0.78
C LYS A 264 6.27 -35.14 2.22
N HIS A 265 5.21 -35.61 2.87
CA HIS A 265 5.29 -36.38 4.09
C HIS A 265 6.16 -37.62 3.93
#